data_a4a94c5cb4edeb3ee1c695beab873fca
#
_entry.id   a4a94c5cb4edeb3ee1c695beab873fca
#
_cell.length_a   1.000
_cell.length_b   1.000
_cell.length_c   1.000
_cell.angle_alpha   90.00
_cell.angle_beta   90.00
_cell.angle_gamma   90.00
#
_symmetry.space_group_name_H-M   'P 1'
#
loop_
_entity.id
_entity.type
_entity.pdbx_description
1 polymer ?
#
loop_
_entity_poly.entity_id
_entity_poly.type
_entity_poly.pdbx_seq_one_letter_code
_entity_poly.pdbx_strand_id
1 'polypeptide(L)'
;MNKPNTKLSFAALLFFTVFASTVYSTQVEDFIPSEDLESVTKDIVKKLSRQHYAAPPLDDALSERLLERYLKYIDPGKLYFVASDIKEFEQYKTVLDEQLKAGSVDAGYVVYNKLHQRNISRLDWIIEKLPSFIESFDFTVDEYIALDSKDLPWAINAAELDERWRKRVKNDVLSMRLNEEEDIQAALLRRYEYQLKRTQQINADDVYAYYIDTYTKLYDPHTNYFSPQQMDNFRINMSRSLEGIGAVLSQDYEYTKIVNLVSEGPAFKQG
;
A
#
# COMPACT_ATOMS: atom_id res chain seq x y z
N MET A 1 69.84 -7.58 55.76
CA MET A 1 68.56 -6.92 55.86
C MET A 1 68.07 -6.72 54.43
N ASN A 2 67.30 -7.68 53.93
CA ASN A 2 66.71 -7.63 52.55
C ASN A 2 65.27 -7.19 52.63
N LYS A 3 64.92 -6.15 51.91
CA LYS A 3 63.51 -5.72 51.66
C LYS A 3 62.98 -6.41 50.40
N PRO A 4 61.76 -6.95 50.38
CA PRO A 4 61.19 -7.48 49.15
C PRO A 4 60.45 -6.36 48.37
N ASN A 5 60.75 -6.32 47.06
CA ASN A 5 60.05 -5.49 46.08
C ASN A 5 58.71 -6.13 45.69
N THR A 6 57.60 -5.53 46.07
CA THR A 6 56.25 -5.86 45.59
C THR A 6 55.98 -5.13 44.29
N LYS A 7 55.93 -5.88 43.16
CA LYS A 7 55.40 -5.39 41.88
C LYS A 7 53.87 -5.50 41.87
N LEU A 8 53.21 -4.35 41.87
CA LEU A 8 51.74 -4.28 41.65
C LEU A 8 51.51 -4.38 40.13
N SER A 9 50.91 -5.50 39.71
CA SER A 9 50.41 -5.64 38.34
C SER A 9 48.96 -5.06 38.28
N PHE A 10 48.80 -3.94 37.56
CA PHE A 10 47.49 -3.40 37.20
C PHE A 10 46.96 -4.19 36.01
N ALA A 11 45.97 -5.05 36.27
CA ALA A 11 45.15 -5.64 35.19
C ALA A 11 44.04 -4.69 34.83
N ALA A 12 44.16 -4.06 33.67
CA ALA A 12 43.12 -3.23 33.09
C ALA A 12 42.01 -4.16 32.51
N LEU A 13 40.87 -4.23 33.17
CA LEU A 13 39.69 -4.90 32.69
C LEU A 13 38.98 -3.97 31.68
N LEU A 14 39.12 -4.24 30.38
CA LEU A 14 38.35 -3.57 29.33
C LEU A 14 36.91 -4.13 29.33
N PHE A 15 36.00 -3.36 29.85
CA PHE A 15 34.54 -3.61 29.67
C PHE A 15 34.16 -3.23 28.25
N PHE A 16 33.94 -4.23 27.40
CA PHE A 16 33.31 -4.07 26.10
C PHE A 16 31.78 -4.04 26.34
N THR A 17 31.21 -2.84 26.43
CA THR A 17 29.75 -2.66 26.39
C THR A 17 29.29 -2.85 24.95
N VAL A 18 28.76 -4.03 24.65
CA VAL A 18 28.00 -4.27 23.41
C VAL A 18 26.67 -3.50 23.53
N PHE A 19 26.59 -2.35 22.87
CA PHE A 19 25.32 -1.70 22.62
C PHE A 19 24.53 -2.58 21.65
N ALA A 20 23.64 -3.43 22.17
CA ALA A 20 22.59 -4.05 21.39
C ALA A 20 21.60 -2.95 21.03
N SER A 21 21.72 -2.39 19.82
CA SER A 21 20.66 -1.59 19.21
C SER A 21 19.45 -2.51 19.02
N THR A 22 18.49 -2.42 19.93
CA THR A 22 17.16 -2.97 19.71
C THR A 22 16.53 -2.21 18.55
N VAL A 23 16.56 -2.82 17.37
CA VAL A 23 15.73 -2.40 16.24
C VAL A 23 14.28 -2.64 16.71
N TYR A 24 13.60 -1.58 17.11
CA TYR A 24 12.14 -1.61 17.26
C TYR A 24 11.56 -1.79 15.86
N SER A 25 11.34 -3.04 15.48
CA SER A 25 10.41 -3.34 14.41
C SER A 25 9.04 -2.92 14.90
N THR A 26 8.50 -1.83 14.39
CA THR A 26 7.09 -1.48 14.60
C THR A 26 6.30 -2.66 14.02
N GLN A 27 5.74 -3.51 14.87
CA GLN A 27 4.85 -4.57 14.40
C GLN A 27 3.62 -3.87 13.85
N VAL A 28 3.45 -3.98 12.54
CA VAL A 28 2.24 -3.54 11.86
C VAL A 28 1.15 -4.52 12.26
N GLU A 29 0.08 -4.03 12.88
CA GLU A 29 -1.05 -4.86 13.27
C GLU A 29 -1.79 -5.33 12.02
N ASP A 30 -2.14 -6.62 11.99
CA ASP A 30 -2.87 -7.20 10.88
C ASP A 30 -4.34 -6.77 10.90
N PHE A 31 -4.88 -6.45 9.75
CA PHE A 31 -6.32 -6.24 9.57
C PHE A 31 -7.06 -7.55 9.72
N ILE A 32 -8.18 -7.52 10.43
CA ILE A 32 -9.06 -8.65 10.68
C ILE A 32 -10.46 -8.28 10.19
N PRO A 33 -11.14 -9.15 9.42
CA PRO A 33 -12.51 -8.90 9.01
C PRO A 33 -13.46 -8.84 10.22
N SER A 34 -14.40 -7.90 10.20
CA SER A 34 -15.45 -7.85 11.23
C SER A 34 -16.48 -8.97 11.03
N GLU A 35 -17.13 -9.41 12.11
CA GLU A 35 -18.05 -10.56 12.10
C GLU A 35 -19.29 -10.36 11.19
N ASP A 36 -19.74 -9.14 11.01
CA ASP A 36 -20.89 -8.81 10.16
C ASP A 36 -20.60 -9.00 8.67
N LEU A 37 -19.32 -8.94 8.25
CA LEU A 37 -18.93 -9.10 6.86
C LEU A 37 -19.25 -10.48 6.29
N GLU A 38 -19.35 -11.51 7.13
CA GLU A 38 -19.77 -12.84 6.69
C GLU A 38 -21.16 -12.80 6.04
N SER A 39 -22.12 -12.17 6.72
CA SER A 39 -23.50 -12.06 6.21
C SER A 39 -23.59 -11.19 4.98
N VAL A 40 -22.86 -10.07 4.96
CA VAL A 40 -22.79 -9.14 3.83
C VAL A 40 -22.20 -9.83 2.60
N THR A 41 -21.10 -10.57 2.77
CA THR A 41 -20.47 -11.32 1.69
C THR A 41 -21.38 -12.37 1.09
N LYS A 42 -22.09 -13.16 1.94
CA LYS A 42 -23.09 -14.13 1.48
C LYS A 42 -24.19 -13.47 0.65
N ASP A 43 -24.68 -12.33 1.08
CA ASP A 43 -25.70 -11.59 0.35
C ASP A 43 -25.20 -11.05 -1.00
N ILE A 44 -23.98 -10.52 -1.07
CA ILE A 44 -23.35 -10.09 -2.32
C ILE A 44 -23.22 -11.27 -3.28
N VAL A 45 -22.63 -12.38 -2.82
CA VAL A 45 -22.44 -13.60 -3.61
C VAL A 45 -23.78 -14.12 -4.14
N LYS A 46 -24.80 -14.19 -3.28
CA LYS A 46 -26.15 -14.63 -3.66
C LYS A 46 -26.79 -13.72 -4.70
N LYS A 47 -26.67 -12.40 -4.55
CA LYS A 47 -27.21 -11.43 -5.51
C LYS A 47 -26.51 -11.54 -6.86
N LEU A 48 -25.19 -11.57 -6.88
CA LEU A 48 -24.42 -11.68 -8.11
C LEU A 48 -24.68 -13.00 -8.83
N SER A 49 -24.66 -14.13 -8.14
CA SER A 49 -24.86 -15.44 -8.75
C SER A 49 -26.29 -15.67 -9.28
N ARG A 50 -27.33 -14.98 -8.73
CA ARG A 50 -28.73 -15.22 -9.09
C ARG A 50 -29.37 -14.12 -9.91
N GLN A 51 -28.89 -12.89 -9.80
CA GLN A 51 -29.56 -11.71 -10.38
C GLN A 51 -28.70 -10.97 -11.40
N HIS A 52 -27.38 -11.23 -11.44
CA HIS A 52 -26.51 -10.58 -12.40
C HIS A 52 -26.64 -11.25 -13.79
N TYR A 53 -26.71 -10.45 -14.85
CA TYR A 53 -26.92 -10.95 -16.22
C TYR A 53 -25.80 -11.86 -16.71
N ALA A 54 -24.56 -11.63 -16.28
CA ALA A 54 -23.37 -12.40 -16.71
C ALA A 54 -22.98 -13.52 -15.73
N ALA A 55 -23.81 -13.85 -14.73
CA ALA A 55 -23.59 -14.80 -13.64
C ALA A 55 -22.59 -15.95 -13.98
N PRO A 56 -21.25 -15.74 -13.99
CA PRO A 56 -20.30 -16.80 -14.24
C PRO A 56 -20.38 -17.86 -13.13
N PRO A 57 -20.00 -19.13 -13.44
CA PRO A 57 -19.90 -20.14 -12.40
C PRO A 57 -18.95 -19.69 -11.28
N LEU A 58 -19.37 -19.92 -10.05
CA LEU A 58 -18.51 -19.72 -8.87
C LEU A 58 -17.79 -21.04 -8.59
N ASP A 59 -16.62 -21.19 -9.17
CA ASP A 59 -15.79 -22.40 -9.24
C ASP A 59 -14.29 -22.07 -9.10
N ASP A 60 -13.45 -23.11 -9.16
CA ASP A 60 -11.98 -22.98 -9.08
C ASP A 60 -11.42 -22.00 -10.15
N ALA A 61 -12.01 -21.99 -11.35
CA ALA A 61 -11.56 -21.11 -12.42
C ALA A 61 -11.87 -19.63 -12.08
N LEU A 62 -12.96 -19.35 -11.36
CA LEU A 62 -13.25 -18.03 -10.85
C LEU A 62 -12.29 -17.69 -9.70
N SER A 63 -11.97 -18.66 -8.82
CA SER A 63 -11.01 -18.48 -7.72
C SER A 63 -9.64 -18.08 -8.25
N GLU A 64 -9.13 -18.75 -9.28
CA GLU A 64 -7.85 -18.43 -9.91
C GLU A 64 -7.85 -17.00 -10.49
N ARG A 65 -8.89 -16.64 -11.25
CA ARG A 65 -9.04 -15.29 -11.82
C ARG A 65 -9.16 -14.20 -10.73
N LEU A 66 -9.84 -14.52 -9.61
CA LEU A 66 -9.97 -13.60 -8.49
C LEU A 66 -8.62 -13.31 -7.87
N LEU A 67 -7.86 -14.34 -7.54
CA LEU A 67 -6.53 -14.19 -6.95
C LEU A 67 -5.61 -13.37 -7.87
N GLU A 68 -5.55 -13.74 -9.16
CA GLU A 68 -4.72 -13.06 -10.14
C GLU A 68 -5.08 -11.58 -10.29
N ARG A 69 -6.38 -11.30 -10.39
CA ARG A 69 -6.88 -9.92 -10.50
C ARG A 69 -6.64 -9.11 -9.23
N TYR A 70 -6.79 -9.73 -8.06
CA TYR A 70 -6.57 -9.07 -6.78
C TYR A 70 -5.11 -8.68 -6.60
N LEU A 71 -4.18 -9.61 -6.85
CA LEU A 71 -2.73 -9.32 -6.82
C LEU A 71 -2.36 -8.18 -7.78
N LYS A 72 -2.91 -8.20 -9.00
CA LYS A 72 -2.69 -7.14 -9.98
C LYS A 72 -3.30 -5.80 -9.56
N TYR A 73 -4.42 -5.83 -8.85
CA TYR A 73 -5.09 -4.61 -8.37
C TYR A 73 -4.34 -3.94 -7.23
N ILE A 74 -3.85 -4.73 -6.26
CA ILE A 74 -3.20 -4.18 -5.06
C ILE A 74 -1.70 -3.90 -5.24
N ASP A 75 -1.01 -4.61 -6.15
CA ASP A 75 0.39 -4.35 -6.53
C ASP A 75 0.54 -4.30 -8.06
N PRO A 76 -0.08 -3.31 -8.73
CA PRO A 76 -0.06 -3.21 -10.19
C PRO A 76 1.35 -3.03 -10.76
N GLY A 77 2.25 -2.43 -10.00
CA GLY A 77 3.65 -2.19 -10.38
C GLY A 77 4.58 -3.35 -10.13
N LYS A 78 4.15 -4.40 -9.43
CA LYS A 78 4.99 -5.50 -8.91
C LYS A 78 6.22 -4.98 -8.14
N LEU A 79 5.93 -4.03 -7.25
CA LEU A 79 6.93 -3.26 -6.50
C LEU A 79 7.03 -3.63 -5.01
N TYR A 80 6.13 -4.49 -4.53
CA TYR A 80 6.08 -4.86 -3.11
C TYR A 80 6.23 -6.36 -2.89
N PHE A 81 5.50 -7.20 -3.64
CA PHE A 81 5.62 -8.64 -3.53
C PHE A 81 6.86 -9.19 -4.22
N VAL A 82 7.37 -10.28 -3.66
CA VAL A 82 8.40 -11.12 -4.28
C VAL A 82 7.81 -12.47 -4.67
N ALA A 83 8.50 -13.22 -5.52
CA ALA A 83 8.03 -14.51 -6.04
C ALA A 83 7.65 -15.52 -4.95
N SER A 84 8.33 -15.50 -3.80
CA SER A 84 7.98 -16.36 -2.66
C SER A 84 6.64 -16.02 -2.04
N ASP A 85 6.25 -14.73 -1.99
CA ASP A 85 4.94 -14.32 -1.49
C ASP A 85 3.83 -14.82 -2.44
N ILE A 86 4.05 -14.69 -3.74
CA ILE A 86 3.10 -15.19 -4.75
C ILE A 86 2.92 -16.71 -4.65
N LYS A 87 4.02 -17.44 -4.45
CA LYS A 87 3.98 -18.90 -4.24
C LYS A 87 3.20 -19.26 -2.97
N GLU A 88 3.32 -18.47 -1.90
CA GLU A 88 2.54 -18.64 -0.67
C GLU A 88 1.04 -18.47 -0.95
N PHE A 89 0.65 -17.54 -1.83
CA PHE A 89 -0.75 -17.29 -2.19
C PHE A 89 -1.36 -18.32 -3.14
N GLU A 90 -0.56 -19.14 -3.81
CA GLU A 90 -1.06 -20.21 -4.71
C GLU A 90 -2.02 -21.18 -4.03
N GLN A 91 -1.92 -21.35 -2.70
CA GLN A 91 -2.86 -22.16 -1.92
C GLN A 91 -4.32 -21.67 -2.01
N TYR A 92 -4.53 -20.42 -2.38
CA TYR A 92 -5.87 -19.84 -2.52
C TYR A 92 -6.48 -20.01 -3.92
N LYS A 93 -5.72 -20.48 -4.91
CA LYS A 93 -6.16 -20.56 -6.30
C LYS A 93 -7.48 -21.31 -6.53
N THR A 94 -7.78 -22.31 -5.71
CA THR A 94 -8.93 -23.20 -5.90
C THR A 94 -9.92 -23.19 -4.75
N VAL A 95 -9.80 -22.26 -3.80
CA VAL A 95 -10.64 -22.27 -2.60
C VAL A 95 -11.39 -20.95 -2.34
N LEU A 96 -11.11 -19.90 -3.13
CA LEU A 96 -11.74 -18.58 -2.90
C LEU A 96 -13.25 -18.60 -3.18
N ASP A 97 -13.70 -19.39 -4.14
CA ASP A 97 -15.13 -19.54 -4.44
C ASP A 97 -15.89 -20.20 -3.28
N GLU A 98 -15.32 -21.22 -2.65
CA GLU A 98 -15.89 -21.87 -1.48
C GLU A 98 -15.89 -20.94 -0.27
N GLN A 99 -14.78 -20.19 -0.06
CA GLN A 99 -14.71 -19.17 0.99
C GLN A 99 -15.78 -18.10 0.80
N LEU A 100 -15.92 -17.56 -0.41
CA LEU A 100 -16.96 -16.57 -0.72
C LEU A 100 -18.37 -17.11 -0.54
N LYS A 101 -18.66 -18.36 -0.94
CA LYS A 101 -19.94 -19.02 -0.67
C LYS A 101 -20.22 -19.16 0.83
N ALA A 102 -19.19 -19.44 1.61
CA ALA A 102 -19.26 -19.47 3.08
C ALA A 102 -19.33 -18.09 3.73
N GLY A 103 -19.09 -17.01 2.97
CA GLY A 103 -19.05 -15.64 3.47
C GLY A 103 -17.68 -15.21 4.00
N SER A 104 -16.65 -16.08 3.91
CA SER A 104 -15.29 -15.74 4.34
C SER A 104 -14.58 -14.89 3.29
N VAL A 105 -13.79 -13.93 3.82
CA VAL A 105 -12.91 -13.04 3.05
C VAL A 105 -11.46 -13.12 3.58
N ASP A 106 -11.16 -14.07 4.44
CA ASP A 106 -9.90 -14.21 5.15
C ASP A 106 -8.68 -14.22 4.22
N ALA A 107 -8.76 -14.93 3.09
CA ALA A 107 -7.68 -14.95 2.12
C ALA A 107 -7.37 -13.55 1.56
N GLY A 108 -8.38 -12.73 1.31
CA GLY A 108 -8.20 -11.34 0.88
C GLY A 108 -7.42 -10.52 1.92
N TYR A 109 -7.74 -10.70 3.20
CA TYR A 109 -7.03 -10.03 4.29
C TYR A 109 -5.60 -10.55 4.46
N VAL A 110 -5.37 -11.85 4.39
CA VAL A 110 -4.00 -12.43 4.48
C VAL A 110 -3.10 -11.86 3.38
N VAL A 111 -3.60 -11.82 2.14
CA VAL A 111 -2.84 -11.26 1.02
C VAL A 111 -2.59 -9.77 1.21
N TYR A 112 -3.59 -9.01 1.67
CA TYR A 112 -3.44 -7.57 1.90
C TYR A 112 -2.52 -7.24 3.07
N ASN A 113 -2.59 -7.98 4.17
CA ASN A 113 -1.70 -7.81 5.32
C ASN A 113 -0.23 -7.97 4.91
N LYS A 114 0.06 -8.97 4.09
CA LYS A 114 1.40 -9.13 3.51
C LYS A 114 1.83 -7.91 2.68
N LEU A 115 0.92 -7.39 1.82
CA LEU A 115 1.18 -6.17 1.08
C LEU A 115 1.45 -4.98 1.99
N HIS A 116 0.60 -4.80 3.01
CA HIS A 116 0.68 -3.68 3.94
C HIS A 116 2.02 -3.65 4.68
N GLN A 117 2.45 -4.79 5.22
CA GLN A 117 3.75 -4.95 5.86
C GLN A 117 4.90 -4.64 4.88
N ARG A 118 4.84 -5.17 3.64
CA ARG A 118 5.83 -4.93 2.59
C ARG A 118 5.89 -3.45 2.19
N ASN A 119 4.72 -2.80 2.06
CA ASN A 119 4.62 -1.40 1.67
C ASN A 119 5.24 -0.47 2.72
N ILE A 120 4.85 -0.63 4.00
CA ILE A 120 5.43 0.16 5.10
C ILE A 120 6.95 -0.03 5.13
N SER A 121 7.42 -1.29 5.20
CA SER A 121 8.85 -1.57 5.23
C SER A 121 9.63 -0.99 4.03
N ARG A 122 9.00 -0.98 2.86
CA ARG A 122 9.58 -0.43 1.65
C ARG A 122 9.67 1.09 1.68
N LEU A 123 8.62 1.75 2.13
CA LEU A 123 8.60 3.20 2.25
C LEU A 123 9.58 3.70 3.31
N ASP A 124 9.66 3.04 4.47
CA ASP A 124 10.65 3.34 5.50
C ASP A 124 12.09 3.21 4.94
N TRP A 125 12.35 2.11 4.21
CA TRP A 125 13.65 1.87 3.59
C TRP A 125 14.00 2.96 2.56
N ILE A 126 13.04 3.40 1.73
CA ILE A 126 13.29 4.46 0.74
C ILE A 126 13.56 5.78 1.45
N ILE A 127 12.77 6.14 2.45
CA ILE A 127 12.94 7.38 3.21
C ILE A 127 14.34 7.43 3.84
N GLU A 128 14.79 6.32 4.43
CA GLU A 128 16.14 6.20 5.01
C GLU A 128 17.24 6.34 3.94
N LYS A 129 17.07 5.68 2.79
CA LYS A 129 18.10 5.63 1.74
C LYS A 129 18.11 6.82 0.80
N LEU A 130 17.06 7.62 0.78
CA LEU A 130 16.86 8.69 -0.21
C LEU A 130 18.06 9.67 -0.32
N PRO A 131 18.63 10.20 0.78
CA PRO A 131 19.78 11.10 0.67
C PRO A 131 20.98 10.45 -0.04
N SER A 132 21.34 9.23 0.37
CA SER A 132 22.48 8.49 -0.21
C SER A 132 22.23 8.10 -1.67
N PHE A 133 20.98 7.81 -2.05
CA PHE A 133 20.61 7.53 -3.44
C PHE A 133 20.82 8.76 -4.31
N ILE A 134 20.32 9.92 -3.89
CA ILE A 134 20.43 11.16 -4.67
C ILE A 134 21.89 11.54 -4.91
N GLU A 135 22.74 11.38 -3.89
CA GLU A 135 24.18 11.64 -4.00
C GLU A 135 24.90 10.65 -4.92
N SER A 136 24.48 9.38 -4.94
CA SER A 136 25.13 8.30 -5.67
C SER A 136 24.72 8.17 -7.13
N PHE A 137 23.63 8.82 -7.58
CA PHE A 137 23.10 8.63 -8.93
C PHE A 137 24.01 9.24 -10.01
N ASP A 138 24.53 8.37 -10.86
CA ASP A 138 25.20 8.74 -12.11
C ASP A 138 24.21 8.70 -13.27
N PHE A 139 23.89 9.87 -13.83
CA PHE A 139 22.95 10.03 -14.95
C PHE A 139 23.61 9.90 -16.33
N THR A 140 24.91 9.61 -16.39
CA THR A 140 25.63 9.30 -17.64
C THR A 140 25.56 7.81 -17.99
N VAL A 141 25.14 6.97 -17.02
CA VAL A 141 24.96 5.53 -17.22
C VAL A 141 23.57 5.23 -17.78
N ASP A 142 23.53 4.54 -18.90
CA ASP A 142 22.27 4.07 -19.50
C ASP A 142 21.63 2.98 -18.66
N GLU A 143 20.46 3.28 -18.10
CA GLU A 143 19.65 2.35 -17.32
C GLU A 143 18.21 2.36 -17.81
N TYR A 144 17.53 1.23 -17.67
CA TYR A 144 16.16 1.05 -18.13
C TYR A 144 15.23 0.73 -16.98
N ILE A 145 14.02 1.32 -17.00
CA ILE A 145 12.90 0.95 -16.15
C ILE A 145 11.76 0.42 -17.02
N ALA A 146 11.03 -0.56 -16.51
CA ALA A 146 9.78 -0.98 -17.12
C ALA A 146 8.69 0.05 -16.81
N LEU A 147 8.14 0.69 -17.83
CA LEU A 147 6.99 1.61 -17.67
C LEU A 147 5.68 0.83 -17.55
N ASP A 148 5.58 -0.32 -18.19
CA ASP A 148 4.47 -1.26 -18.06
C ASP A 148 4.92 -2.50 -17.30
N SER A 149 4.18 -2.82 -16.24
CA SER A 149 4.44 -4.00 -15.41
C SER A 149 3.73 -5.26 -15.88
N LYS A 150 2.95 -5.18 -16.98
CA LYS A 150 2.10 -6.28 -17.45
C LYS A 150 2.90 -7.57 -17.66
N ASP A 151 4.01 -7.46 -18.39
CA ASP A 151 4.89 -8.60 -18.73
C ASP A 151 6.10 -8.71 -17.78
N LEU A 152 6.19 -7.84 -16.76
CA LEU A 152 7.25 -7.90 -15.78
C LEU A 152 7.00 -9.11 -14.85
N PRO A 153 7.99 -10.01 -14.64
CA PRO A 153 7.86 -11.06 -13.63
C PRO A 153 7.88 -10.43 -12.21
N TRP A 154 7.36 -11.16 -11.23
CA TRP A 154 7.57 -10.79 -9.83
C TRP A 154 9.06 -10.84 -9.50
N ALA A 155 9.53 -9.91 -8.66
CA ALA A 155 10.92 -9.90 -8.22
C ALA A 155 11.26 -11.23 -7.54
N ILE A 156 12.39 -11.84 -7.90
CA ILE A 156 12.80 -13.15 -7.38
C ILE A 156 13.07 -13.06 -5.87
N ASN A 157 13.62 -11.93 -5.43
CA ASN A 157 14.00 -11.70 -4.04
C ASN A 157 14.03 -10.20 -3.70
N ALA A 158 14.35 -9.91 -2.44
CA ALA A 158 14.43 -8.53 -1.95
C ALA A 158 15.48 -7.68 -2.70
N ALA A 159 16.62 -8.25 -3.06
CA ALA A 159 17.68 -7.50 -3.73
C ALA A 159 17.27 -7.04 -5.14
N GLU A 160 16.54 -7.88 -5.90
CA GLU A 160 15.97 -7.47 -7.18
C GLU A 160 14.92 -6.37 -6.99
N LEU A 161 14.10 -6.50 -5.95
CA LEU A 161 13.09 -5.49 -5.62
C LEU A 161 13.75 -4.16 -5.22
N ASP A 162 14.84 -4.19 -4.45
CA ASP A 162 15.63 -3.02 -4.08
C ASP A 162 16.18 -2.30 -5.33
N GLU A 163 16.67 -3.06 -6.30
CA GLU A 163 17.17 -2.51 -7.56
C GLU A 163 16.06 -1.89 -8.42
N ARG A 164 14.84 -2.48 -8.45
CA ARG A 164 13.67 -1.89 -9.12
C ARG A 164 13.34 -0.53 -8.49
N TRP A 165 13.34 -0.47 -7.16
CA TRP A 165 13.06 0.77 -6.44
C TRP A 165 14.17 1.81 -6.61
N ARG A 166 15.45 1.40 -6.57
CA ARG A 166 16.58 2.30 -6.84
C ARG A 166 16.42 2.99 -8.20
N LYS A 167 16.13 2.21 -9.25
CA LYS A 167 15.90 2.74 -10.60
C LYS A 167 14.69 3.66 -10.67
N ARG A 168 13.61 3.31 -9.96
CA ARG A 168 12.42 4.15 -9.89
C ARG A 168 12.73 5.50 -9.23
N VAL A 169 13.42 5.51 -8.10
CA VAL A 169 13.85 6.74 -7.42
C VAL A 169 14.78 7.55 -8.33
N LYS A 170 15.73 6.91 -9.03
CA LYS A 170 16.58 7.59 -10.01
C LYS A 170 15.79 8.27 -11.11
N ASN A 171 14.76 7.60 -11.65
CA ASN A 171 13.87 8.18 -12.65
C ASN A 171 13.05 9.35 -12.11
N ASP A 172 12.58 9.26 -10.87
CA ASP A 172 11.86 10.36 -10.20
C ASP A 172 12.78 11.58 -10.03
N VAL A 173 14.03 11.37 -9.58
CA VAL A 173 15.06 12.43 -9.48
C VAL A 173 15.33 13.05 -10.85
N LEU A 174 15.50 12.22 -11.90
CA LEU A 174 15.72 12.72 -13.26
C LEU A 174 14.55 13.59 -13.72
N SER A 175 13.33 13.13 -13.52
CA SER A 175 12.11 13.86 -13.91
C SER A 175 12.01 15.21 -13.19
N MET A 176 12.35 15.26 -11.90
CA MET A 176 12.34 16.51 -11.13
C MET A 176 13.45 17.47 -11.56
N ARG A 177 14.66 16.95 -11.90
CA ARG A 177 15.74 17.78 -12.47
C ARG A 177 15.33 18.42 -13.80
N LEU A 178 14.67 17.65 -14.66
CA LEU A 178 14.16 18.15 -15.96
C LEU A 178 13.05 19.19 -15.82
N ASN A 179 12.31 19.15 -14.70
CA ASN A 179 11.29 20.13 -14.35
C ASN A 179 11.82 21.29 -13.49
N GLU A 180 13.15 21.41 -13.34
CA GLU A 180 13.80 22.48 -12.60
C GLU A 180 13.33 22.63 -11.14
N GLU A 181 12.99 21.48 -10.47
CA GLU A 181 12.63 21.48 -9.05
C GLU A 181 13.85 21.93 -8.19
N GLU A 182 13.64 22.94 -7.35
CA GLU A 182 14.72 23.55 -6.56
C GLU A 182 15.27 22.62 -5.47
N ASP A 183 14.39 21.90 -4.77
CA ASP A 183 14.76 20.99 -3.67
C ASP A 183 14.17 19.59 -3.89
N ILE A 184 14.84 18.82 -4.76
CA ILE A 184 14.41 17.48 -5.13
C ILE A 184 14.38 16.54 -3.93
N GLN A 185 15.34 16.64 -3.01
CA GLN A 185 15.39 15.77 -1.84
C GLN A 185 14.20 16.03 -0.92
N ALA A 186 13.91 17.27 -0.58
CA ALA A 186 12.78 17.60 0.26
C ALA A 186 11.43 17.26 -0.40
N ALA A 187 11.33 17.46 -1.72
CA ALA A 187 10.11 17.13 -2.47
C ALA A 187 9.84 15.61 -2.49
N LEU A 188 10.88 14.79 -2.74
CA LEU A 188 10.75 13.33 -2.72
C LEU A 188 10.49 12.80 -1.31
N LEU A 189 11.18 13.35 -0.30
CA LEU A 189 10.97 12.96 1.09
C LEU A 189 9.51 13.18 1.50
N ARG A 190 8.98 14.39 1.31
CA ARG A 190 7.57 14.70 1.56
C ARG A 190 6.62 13.76 0.83
N ARG A 191 6.92 13.40 -0.43
CA ARG A 191 6.08 12.49 -1.22
C ARG A 191 6.06 11.08 -0.61
N TYR A 192 7.20 10.52 -0.21
CA TYR A 192 7.27 9.18 0.37
C TYR A 192 6.72 9.14 1.80
N GLU A 193 6.95 10.16 2.62
CA GLU A 193 6.34 10.31 3.95
C GLU A 193 4.82 10.39 3.84
N TYR A 194 4.30 11.14 2.88
CA TYR A 194 2.86 11.20 2.63
C TYR A 194 2.28 9.84 2.19
N GLN A 195 3.00 9.10 1.32
CA GLN A 195 2.59 7.75 0.93
C GLN A 195 2.58 6.81 2.13
N LEU A 196 3.60 6.87 2.99
CA LEU A 196 3.66 6.09 4.23
C LEU A 196 2.47 6.40 5.15
N LYS A 197 2.20 7.67 5.39
CA LYS A 197 1.05 8.12 6.17
C LYS A 197 -0.27 7.62 5.60
N ARG A 198 -0.44 7.70 4.27
CA ARG A 198 -1.62 7.15 3.59
C ARG A 198 -1.76 5.64 3.74
N THR A 199 -0.65 4.91 3.64
CA THR A 199 -0.62 3.46 3.85
C THR A 199 -1.04 3.10 5.27
N GLN A 200 -0.58 3.86 6.27
CA GLN A 200 -0.94 3.68 7.69
C GLN A 200 -2.40 4.05 8.02
N GLN A 201 -3.06 4.83 7.17
CA GLN A 201 -4.47 5.23 7.36
C GLN A 201 -5.47 4.21 6.82
N ILE A 202 -5.02 3.19 6.09
CA ILE A 202 -5.88 2.10 5.63
C ILE A 202 -6.47 1.39 6.84
N ASN A 203 -7.72 0.97 6.72
CA ASN A 203 -8.44 0.24 7.75
C ASN A 203 -9.03 -1.07 7.21
N ALA A 204 -9.60 -1.90 8.09
CA ALA A 204 -10.16 -3.20 7.72
C ALA A 204 -11.28 -3.11 6.69
N ASP A 205 -12.13 -2.07 6.74
CA ASP A 205 -13.23 -1.89 5.79
C ASP A 205 -12.71 -1.55 4.38
N ASP A 206 -11.59 -0.82 4.28
CA ASP A 206 -10.94 -0.56 3.01
C ASP A 206 -10.43 -1.87 2.38
N VAL A 207 -9.82 -2.74 3.18
CA VAL A 207 -9.34 -4.06 2.73
C VAL A 207 -10.49 -4.90 2.21
N TYR A 208 -11.60 -4.94 2.93
CA TYR A 208 -12.81 -5.59 2.48
C TYR A 208 -13.28 -5.04 1.13
N ALA A 209 -13.37 -3.72 1.03
CA ALA A 209 -13.82 -3.06 -0.18
C ALA A 209 -12.93 -3.41 -1.38
N TYR A 210 -11.61 -3.41 -1.23
CA TYR A 210 -10.67 -3.78 -2.30
C TYR A 210 -10.88 -5.22 -2.78
N TYR A 211 -11.05 -6.16 -1.85
CA TYR A 211 -11.23 -7.56 -2.19
C TYR A 211 -12.58 -7.83 -2.86
N ILE A 212 -13.67 -7.34 -2.28
CA ILE A 212 -15.02 -7.53 -2.80
C ILE A 212 -15.23 -6.78 -4.12
N ASP A 213 -14.71 -5.56 -4.27
CA ASP A 213 -14.79 -4.85 -5.54
C ASP A 213 -14.04 -5.60 -6.65
N THR A 214 -12.90 -6.23 -6.32
CA THR A 214 -12.20 -7.10 -7.27
C THR A 214 -13.04 -8.31 -7.68
N TYR A 215 -13.75 -8.93 -6.73
CA TYR A 215 -14.66 -10.03 -7.00
C TYR A 215 -15.83 -9.60 -7.89
N THR A 216 -16.48 -8.48 -7.57
CA THR A 216 -17.64 -7.99 -8.34
C THR A 216 -17.26 -7.69 -9.79
N LYS A 217 -16.07 -7.15 -10.03
CA LYS A 217 -15.54 -6.87 -11.36
C LYS A 217 -15.20 -8.10 -12.21
N LEU A 218 -15.24 -9.31 -11.65
CA LEU A 218 -15.16 -10.54 -12.43
C LEU A 218 -16.45 -10.85 -13.18
N TYR A 219 -17.56 -10.30 -12.72
CA TYR A 219 -18.87 -10.43 -13.37
C TYR A 219 -19.00 -9.46 -14.55
N ASP A 220 -18.63 -8.20 -14.32
CA ASP A 220 -18.67 -7.15 -15.33
C ASP A 220 -17.77 -5.98 -14.91
N PRO A 221 -17.02 -5.32 -15.81
CA PRO A 221 -16.16 -4.19 -15.48
C PRO A 221 -16.87 -3.00 -14.81
N HIS A 222 -18.18 -2.87 -14.99
CA HIS A 222 -19.00 -1.79 -14.43
C HIS A 222 -19.71 -2.18 -13.12
N THR A 223 -19.59 -3.44 -12.71
CA THR A 223 -20.13 -3.90 -11.43
C THR A 223 -19.15 -3.58 -10.32
N ASN A 224 -19.54 -2.67 -9.43
CA ASN A 224 -18.68 -2.18 -8.35
C ASN A 224 -19.33 -2.44 -6.99
N TYR A 225 -18.50 -2.71 -6.01
CA TYR A 225 -18.86 -2.62 -4.60
C TYR A 225 -18.58 -1.21 -4.09
N PHE A 226 -19.55 -0.61 -3.45
CA PHE A 226 -19.36 0.64 -2.72
C PHE A 226 -19.49 0.38 -1.22
N SER A 227 -18.46 0.76 -0.45
CA SER A 227 -18.59 0.85 1.00
C SER A 227 -19.71 1.84 1.39
N PRO A 228 -20.23 1.81 2.62
CA PRO A 228 -21.25 2.76 3.06
C PRO A 228 -20.85 4.21 2.78
N GLN A 229 -19.61 4.58 3.08
CA GLN A 229 -19.09 5.93 2.83
C GLN A 229 -19.01 6.27 1.33
N GLN A 230 -18.58 5.34 0.50
CA GLN A 230 -18.55 5.52 -0.95
C GLN A 230 -19.94 5.65 -1.54
N MET A 231 -20.91 4.90 -0.99
CA MET A 231 -22.31 5.00 -1.40
C MET A 231 -22.92 6.36 -1.05
N ASP A 232 -22.60 6.92 0.12
CA ASP A 232 -23.06 8.25 0.50
C ASP A 232 -22.48 9.32 -0.42
N ASN A 233 -21.17 9.25 -0.74
CA ASN A 233 -20.54 10.12 -1.72
C ASN A 233 -21.19 10.00 -3.12
N PHE A 234 -21.50 8.77 -3.54
CA PHE A 234 -22.18 8.52 -4.80
C PHE A 234 -23.59 9.15 -4.83
N ARG A 235 -24.37 9.00 -3.73
CA ARG A 235 -25.69 9.62 -3.60
C ARG A 235 -25.62 11.14 -3.69
N ILE A 236 -24.68 11.77 -2.98
CA ILE A 236 -24.45 13.21 -3.03
C ILE A 236 -24.17 13.66 -4.48
N ASN A 237 -23.28 12.96 -5.18
CA ASN A 237 -22.93 13.30 -6.56
C ASN A 237 -24.12 13.12 -7.52
N MET A 238 -24.96 12.11 -7.32
CA MET A 238 -26.11 11.83 -8.15
C MET A 238 -27.31 12.76 -7.88
N SER A 239 -27.49 13.20 -6.63
CA SER A 239 -28.57 14.09 -6.24
C SER A 239 -28.42 15.51 -6.82
N ARG A 240 -27.21 15.87 -7.30
CA ARG A 240 -26.86 17.24 -7.75
C ARG A 240 -27.17 18.31 -6.72
N SER A 241 -27.38 17.93 -5.48
CA SER A 241 -27.64 18.79 -4.33
C SER A 241 -26.58 18.51 -3.29
N LEU A 242 -25.76 19.49 -2.98
CA LEU A 242 -24.73 19.42 -1.94
C LEU A 242 -25.06 20.50 -0.90
N GLU A 243 -25.40 20.09 0.30
CA GLU A 243 -25.44 20.97 1.46
C GLU A 243 -24.04 21.02 2.09
N GLY A 244 -23.47 22.21 2.13
CA GLY A 244 -22.11 22.36 2.66
C GLY A 244 -21.73 23.82 2.85
N ILE A 245 -20.48 24.06 3.26
CA ILE A 245 -19.97 25.41 3.55
C ILE A 245 -19.89 26.34 2.32
N GLY A 246 -20.05 25.81 1.13
CA GLY A 246 -19.93 26.59 -0.11
C GLY A 246 -18.48 26.92 -0.47
N ALA A 247 -17.55 26.01 -0.20
CA ALA A 247 -16.14 26.11 -0.60
C ALA A 247 -15.71 24.87 -1.38
N VAL A 248 -14.89 25.09 -2.41
CA VAL A 248 -14.20 24.00 -3.13
C VAL A 248 -12.89 23.74 -2.42
N LEU A 249 -12.74 22.52 -1.93
CA LEU A 249 -11.57 22.09 -1.18
C LEU A 249 -10.69 21.20 -2.05
N SER A 250 -9.39 21.32 -1.91
CA SER A 250 -8.40 20.41 -2.48
C SER A 250 -7.48 19.91 -1.36
N GLN A 251 -7.02 18.70 -1.48
CA GLN A 251 -6.00 18.18 -0.58
C GLN A 251 -4.62 18.56 -1.11
N ASP A 252 -3.79 19.15 -0.25
CA ASP A 252 -2.39 19.45 -0.51
C ASP A 252 -1.56 18.72 0.56
N TYR A 253 -1.11 17.51 0.23
CA TYR A 253 -0.52 16.55 1.18
C TYR A 253 -1.42 16.35 2.41
N GLU A 254 -0.98 16.81 3.59
CA GLU A 254 -1.72 16.68 4.86
C GLU A 254 -2.70 17.84 5.13
N TYR A 255 -2.65 18.92 4.33
CA TYR A 255 -3.49 20.10 4.50
C TYR A 255 -4.69 20.08 3.57
N THR A 256 -5.79 20.65 4.04
CA THR A 256 -6.95 20.95 3.21
C THR A 256 -6.88 22.41 2.76
N LYS A 257 -6.74 22.63 1.46
CA LYS A 257 -6.65 23.94 0.85
C LYS A 257 -8.00 24.35 0.29
N ILE A 258 -8.44 25.57 0.58
CA ILE A 258 -9.59 26.18 -0.10
C ILE A 258 -9.11 26.66 -1.46
N VAL A 259 -9.64 26.08 -2.53
CA VAL A 259 -9.29 26.45 -3.91
C VAL A 259 -10.19 27.57 -4.43
N ASN A 260 -11.48 27.51 -4.08
CA ASN A 260 -12.46 28.48 -4.53
C ASN A 260 -13.65 28.54 -3.58
N LEU A 261 -14.32 29.69 -3.53
CA LEU A 261 -15.60 29.84 -2.84
C LEU A 261 -16.73 29.78 -3.87
N VAL A 262 -17.78 29.05 -3.52
CA VAL A 262 -18.98 28.98 -4.38
C VAL A 262 -19.72 30.30 -4.26
N SER A 263 -19.95 30.96 -5.38
CA SER A 263 -20.69 32.22 -5.42
C SER A 263 -22.06 32.09 -4.75
N GLU A 264 -22.42 33.04 -3.90
CA GLU A 264 -23.64 33.05 -3.08
C GLU A 264 -23.74 31.93 -2.03
N GLY A 265 -22.72 31.12 -1.87
CA GLY A 265 -22.63 30.09 -0.81
C GLY A 265 -22.45 30.69 0.59
N PRO A 266 -22.64 29.88 1.67
CA PRO A 266 -22.47 30.38 3.03
C PRO A 266 -21.11 30.99 3.32
N ALA A 267 -20.02 30.35 2.89
CA ALA A 267 -18.64 30.86 3.09
C ALA A 267 -18.41 32.17 2.34
N PHE A 268 -18.95 32.31 1.11
CA PHE A 268 -18.83 33.54 0.34
C PHE A 268 -19.56 34.72 0.97
N LYS A 269 -20.71 34.46 1.64
CA LYS A 269 -21.52 35.50 2.30
C LYS A 269 -20.93 35.98 3.62
N GLN A 270 -20.08 35.17 4.24
CA GLN A 270 -19.43 35.53 5.52
C GLN A 270 -18.09 36.25 5.35
N GLY A 271 -17.52 36.30 4.16
CA GLY A 271 -16.24 36.95 3.86
C GLY A 271 -15.07 36.04 4.04
#